data_111f91871ee173f83d6b2d6f50a9f61d
#
_entry.id   111f91871ee173f83d6b2d6f50a9f61d
#
_cell.length_a   1.000
_cell.length_b   1.000
_cell.length_c   1.000
_cell.angle_alpha   90.00
_cell.angle_beta   90.00
_cell.angle_gamma   90.00
#
_symmetry.space_group_name_H-M   'P 1'
#
loop_
_entity.id
_entity.type
_entity.pdbx_description
1 polymer ?
#
loop_
_entity_poly.entity_id
_entity_poly.type
_entity_poly.pdbx_seq_one_letter_code
_entity_poly.pdbx_strand_id
1 'polypeptide(L)'
;MTRSILGRWNVLIFVSLCKFRKKPTKDSTGDATKLIEDYKKKGIKVLNWYWTLGRYDVVFIFEAASEKEAMKTSMGVSEWVAAETLVAIPRQEAINLL
;
A
#
# COMPACT_ATOMS: atom_id res chain seq x y z
N MET A 1 -2.13 16.51 -12.51
CA MET A 1 -0.80 16.29 -13.10
C MET A 1 -0.62 14.82 -13.40
N THR A 2 -0.16 14.52 -14.60
CA THR A 2 0.11 13.15 -15.02
C THR A 2 1.50 12.75 -14.55
N ARG A 3 1.62 11.54 -13.98
CA ARG A 3 2.92 10.98 -13.58
C ARG A 3 3.13 9.67 -14.29
N SER A 4 4.37 9.42 -14.69
CA SER A 4 4.75 8.17 -15.32
C SER A 4 5.62 7.38 -14.35
N ILE A 5 5.21 6.14 -14.10
CA ILE A 5 5.97 5.21 -13.28
C ILE A 5 6.15 3.95 -14.09
N LEU A 6 7.39 3.62 -14.46
CA LEU A 6 7.71 2.44 -15.26
C LEU A 6 6.86 2.38 -16.54
N GLY A 7 6.65 3.51 -17.21
CA GLY A 7 5.90 3.60 -18.46
C GLY A 7 4.39 3.65 -18.29
N ARG A 8 3.89 3.75 -17.07
CA ARG A 8 2.44 3.85 -16.81
C ARG A 8 2.11 5.25 -16.32
N TRP A 9 0.99 5.78 -16.80
CA TRP A 9 0.55 7.14 -16.50
C TRP A 9 -0.55 7.12 -15.46
N ASN A 10 -0.64 8.20 -14.68
CA ASN A 10 -1.71 8.45 -13.72
C ASN A 10 -1.77 7.44 -12.57
N VAL A 11 -0.63 6.80 -12.27
CA VAL A 11 -0.54 5.93 -11.10
C VAL A 11 0.63 6.36 -10.24
N LEU A 12 0.47 6.15 -8.93
CA LEU A 12 1.48 6.42 -7.93
C LEU A 12 1.79 5.12 -7.19
N ILE A 13 3.03 4.99 -6.74
CA ILE A 13 3.43 3.88 -5.88
C ILE A 13 3.38 4.36 -4.44
N PHE A 14 2.80 3.53 -3.58
CA PHE A 14 2.73 3.77 -2.14
C PHE A 14 3.37 2.61 -1.39
N VAL A 15 4.06 2.95 -0.32
CA VAL A 15 4.65 1.98 0.61
C VAL A 15 4.00 2.21 1.96
N SER A 16 3.26 1.23 2.46
CA SER A 16 2.66 1.29 3.79
C SER A 16 3.48 0.45 4.75
N LEU A 17 3.93 1.08 5.82
CA LEU A 17 4.65 0.43 6.91
C LEU A 17 3.65 0.31 8.05
N CYS A 18 3.31 -0.92 8.43
CA CYS A 18 2.19 -1.17 9.32
C CYS A 18 2.60 -1.88 10.60
N LYS A 19 1.91 -1.53 11.68
CA LYS A 19 2.02 -2.25 12.96
C LYS A 19 0.65 -2.81 13.30
N PHE A 20 0.60 -4.06 13.74
CA PHE A 20 -0.67 -4.65 14.18
C PHE A 20 -1.18 -3.90 15.40
N ARG A 21 -2.47 -3.58 15.39
CA ARG A 21 -3.15 -3.01 16.57
C ARG A 21 -3.54 -4.08 17.55
N LYS A 22 -3.76 -5.29 17.05
CA LYS A 22 -4.13 -6.48 17.82
C LYS A 22 -3.35 -7.65 17.27
N LYS A 23 -3.25 -8.70 18.08
CA LYS A 23 -2.64 -9.94 17.60
C LYS A 23 -3.40 -10.45 16.39
N PRO A 24 -2.73 -10.70 15.26
CA PRO A 24 -3.42 -11.22 14.08
C PRO A 24 -3.88 -12.66 14.31
N THR A 25 -5.03 -13.00 13.71
CA THR A 25 -5.57 -14.34 13.68
C THR A 25 -5.81 -14.75 12.25
N LYS A 26 -6.05 -16.03 12.01
CA LYS A 26 -6.38 -16.47 10.65
C LYS A 26 -7.66 -15.79 10.16
N ASP A 27 -8.64 -15.59 11.04
CA ASP A 27 -9.89 -14.94 10.68
C ASP A 27 -9.67 -13.46 10.33
N SER A 28 -8.95 -12.71 11.17
CA SER A 28 -8.70 -11.30 10.90
C SER A 28 -7.85 -11.12 9.64
N THR A 29 -6.89 -12.01 9.43
CA THR A 29 -6.06 -12.00 8.23
C THR A 29 -6.88 -12.29 6.98
N GLY A 30 -7.82 -13.23 7.07
CA GLY A 30 -8.75 -13.52 5.98
C GLY A 30 -9.66 -12.36 5.65
N ASP A 31 -10.16 -11.65 6.65
CA ASP A 31 -10.99 -10.46 6.45
C ASP A 31 -10.19 -9.35 5.76
N ALA A 32 -8.95 -9.13 6.18
CA ALA A 32 -8.08 -8.15 5.55
C ALA A 32 -7.81 -8.51 4.09
N THR A 33 -7.60 -9.80 3.80
CA THR A 33 -7.39 -10.28 2.43
C THR A 33 -8.60 -9.97 1.54
N LYS A 34 -9.81 -10.22 2.05
CA LYS A 34 -11.04 -9.93 1.31
C LYS A 34 -11.17 -8.44 0.99
N LEU A 35 -10.86 -7.59 1.95
CA LEU A 35 -10.92 -6.16 1.77
C LEU A 35 -9.94 -5.71 0.68
N ILE A 36 -8.72 -6.23 0.70
CA ILE A 36 -7.70 -5.91 -0.30
C ILE A 36 -8.13 -6.41 -1.69
N GLU A 37 -8.76 -7.60 -1.76
CA GLU A 37 -9.30 -8.09 -3.02
C GLU A 37 -10.37 -7.15 -3.59
N ASP A 38 -11.21 -6.56 -2.74
CA ASP A 38 -12.19 -5.56 -3.17
C ASP A 38 -11.50 -4.31 -3.71
N TYR A 39 -10.42 -3.87 -3.07
CA TYR A 39 -9.66 -2.73 -3.56
C TYR A 39 -9.03 -3.00 -4.92
N LYS A 40 -8.57 -4.22 -5.17
CA LYS A 40 -8.06 -4.60 -6.50
C LYS A 40 -9.09 -4.36 -7.58
N LYS A 41 -10.34 -4.69 -7.31
CA LYS A 41 -11.45 -4.47 -8.25
C LYS A 41 -11.70 -2.99 -8.51
N LYS A 42 -11.28 -2.11 -7.60
CA LYS A 42 -11.46 -0.67 -7.69
C LYS A 42 -10.22 0.07 -8.21
N GLY A 43 -9.24 -0.66 -8.71
CA GLY A 43 -8.07 -0.05 -9.33
C GLY A 43 -6.82 0.04 -8.47
N ILE A 44 -6.87 -0.48 -7.24
CA ILE A 44 -5.67 -0.59 -6.41
C ILE A 44 -4.90 -1.84 -6.84
N LYS A 45 -3.66 -1.68 -7.27
CA LYS A 45 -2.83 -2.81 -7.66
C LYS A 45 -1.81 -3.10 -6.59
N VAL A 46 -1.91 -4.29 -5.98
CA VAL A 46 -0.95 -4.73 -4.98
C VAL A 46 0.29 -5.24 -5.69
N LEU A 47 1.43 -4.65 -5.38
CA LEU A 47 2.72 -5.07 -5.93
C LEU A 47 3.40 -6.08 -5.03
N ASN A 48 3.45 -5.81 -3.73
CA ASN A 48 4.08 -6.69 -2.75
C ASN A 48 3.36 -6.55 -1.41
N TRP A 49 3.35 -7.64 -0.64
CA TRP A 49 2.70 -7.65 0.66
C TRP A 49 3.48 -8.62 1.55
N TYR A 50 4.23 -8.07 2.49
CA TYR A 50 5.12 -8.86 3.34
C TYR A 50 4.76 -8.69 4.81
N TRP A 51 4.94 -9.73 5.58
CA TRP A 51 5.04 -9.63 7.03
C TRP A 51 6.52 -9.59 7.37
N THR A 52 6.89 -8.71 8.29
CA THR A 52 8.29 -8.42 8.59
C THR A 52 8.57 -8.58 10.07
N LEU A 53 9.84 -8.71 10.39
CA LEU A 53 10.33 -8.65 11.75
C LEU A 53 10.87 -7.25 12.00
N GLY A 54 11.01 -6.91 13.28
CA GLY A 54 11.56 -5.61 13.67
C GLY A 54 10.48 -4.61 14.02
N ARG A 55 10.73 -3.35 13.69
CA ARG A 55 9.88 -2.24 14.12
C ARG A 55 8.47 -2.29 13.52
N TYR A 56 8.37 -2.69 12.27
CA TYR A 56 7.09 -2.80 11.58
C TYR A 56 6.74 -4.27 11.39
N ASP A 57 5.44 -4.55 11.33
CA ASP A 57 4.94 -5.91 11.20
C ASP A 57 4.59 -6.27 9.77
N VAL A 58 4.20 -5.27 8.98
CA VAL A 58 3.75 -5.47 7.58
C VAL A 58 4.33 -4.38 6.71
N VAL A 59 4.79 -4.76 5.53
CA VAL A 59 5.14 -3.83 4.45
C VAL A 59 4.23 -4.14 3.28
N PHE A 60 3.45 -3.15 2.86
CA PHE A 60 2.46 -3.29 1.81
C PHE A 60 2.75 -2.27 0.72
N ILE A 61 3.05 -2.74 -0.49
CA ILE A 61 3.42 -1.88 -1.61
C ILE A 61 2.34 -2.00 -2.67
N PHE A 62 1.78 -0.86 -3.07
CA PHE A 62 0.65 -0.87 -3.99
C PHE A 62 0.66 0.37 -4.88
N GLU A 63 -0.08 0.29 -5.98
CA GLU A 63 -0.32 1.41 -6.88
C GLU A 63 -1.75 1.89 -6.72
N ALA A 64 -1.92 3.20 -6.80
CA ALA A 64 -3.23 3.84 -6.81
C ALA A 64 -3.20 5.05 -7.73
N ALA A 65 -4.35 5.48 -8.20
CA ALA A 65 -4.45 6.62 -9.10
C ALA A 65 -4.12 7.95 -8.42
N SER A 66 -4.32 8.02 -7.11
CA SER A 66 -4.12 9.28 -6.36
C SER A 66 -3.88 9.00 -4.89
N GLU A 67 -3.44 10.04 -4.20
CA GLU A 67 -3.29 10.01 -2.75
C GLU A 67 -4.62 9.76 -2.05
N LYS A 68 -5.73 10.24 -2.60
CA LYS A 68 -7.06 10.00 -2.03
C LYS A 68 -7.41 8.52 -2.05
N GLU A 69 -7.11 7.83 -3.15
CA GLU A 69 -7.37 6.40 -3.24
C GLU A 69 -6.49 5.61 -2.27
N ALA A 70 -5.22 6.02 -2.13
CA ALA A 70 -4.33 5.41 -1.16
C ALA A 70 -4.83 5.62 0.27
N MET A 71 -5.33 6.82 0.57
CA MET A 71 -5.87 7.14 1.90
C MET A 71 -7.08 6.27 2.23
N LYS A 72 -7.97 6.04 1.25
CA LYS A 72 -9.11 5.14 1.44
C LYS A 72 -8.63 3.74 1.84
N THR A 73 -7.59 3.26 1.19
CA THR A 73 -7.00 1.95 1.50
C THR A 73 -6.48 1.91 2.94
N SER A 74 -5.73 2.93 3.34
CA SER A 74 -5.19 3.01 4.70
C SER A 74 -6.30 3.08 5.74
N MET A 75 -7.34 3.88 5.48
CA MET A 75 -8.47 4.00 6.39
C MET A 75 -9.24 2.68 6.49
N GLY A 76 -9.37 1.97 5.39
CA GLY A 76 -10.10 0.71 5.36
C GLY A 76 -9.45 -0.38 6.20
N VAL A 77 -8.13 -0.37 6.33
CA VAL A 77 -7.40 -1.39 7.12
C VAL A 77 -7.10 -0.92 8.56
N SER A 78 -7.58 0.26 8.95
CA SER A 78 -7.22 0.88 10.23
C SER A 78 -7.72 0.13 11.45
N GLU A 79 -8.66 -0.78 11.29
CA GLU A 79 -9.12 -1.66 12.38
C GLU A 79 -8.00 -2.60 12.82
N TRP A 80 -7.21 -3.08 11.88
CA TRP A 80 -6.21 -4.12 12.12
C TRP A 80 -4.81 -3.57 12.32
N VAL A 81 -4.48 -2.47 11.64
CA VAL A 81 -3.12 -1.94 11.63
C VAL A 81 -3.09 -0.43 11.77
N ALA A 82 -2.02 0.06 12.39
CA ALA A 82 -1.63 1.46 12.30
C ALA A 82 -0.64 1.57 11.14
N ALA A 83 -0.97 2.36 10.14
CA ALA A 83 -0.18 2.45 8.91
C ALA A 83 0.49 3.81 8.79
N GLU A 84 1.75 3.78 8.33
CA GLU A 84 2.46 4.95 7.86
C GLU A 84 2.63 4.74 6.36
N THR A 85 1.97 5.57 5.55
CA THR A 85 1.95 5.39 4.11
C THR A 85 2.76 6.48 3.42
N LEU A 86 3.71 6.05 2.61
CA LEU A 86 4.67 6.90 1.94
C LEU A 86 4.42 6.86 0.44
N VAL A 87 4.55 8.02 -0.22
CA VAL A 87 4.60 8.05 -1.68
C VAL A 87 6.02 7.70 -2.10
N ALA A 88 6.15 6.79 -3.04
CA ALA A 88 7.46 6.34 -3.51
C ALA A 88 7.57 6.52 -5.01
N ILE A 89 8.78 6.79 -5.47
CA ILE A 89 9.10 6.77 -6.90
C ILE A 89 10.22 5.76 -7.12
N PRO A 90 10.25 5.09 -8.29
CA PRO A 90 11.33 4.15 -8.57
C PRO A 90 12.68 4.86 -8.53
N ARG A 91 13.70 4.13 -8.06
CA ARG A 91 15.05 4.68 -7.95
C ARG A 91 15.53 5.29 -9.27
N GLN A 92 15.22 4.66 -10.38
CA GLN A 92 15.66 5.16 -11.69
C GLN A 92 15.07 6.53 -12.01
N GLU A 93 13.81 6.76 -11.65
CA GLU A 93 13.20 8.08 -11.82
C GLU A 93 13.84 9.09 -10.87
N ALA A 94 14.12 8.70 -9.65
CA ALA A 94 14.74 9.59 -8.67
C ALA A 94 16.13 10.03 -9.13
N ILE A 95 16.92 9.10 -9.67
CA ILE A 95 18.25 9.39 -10.19
C ILE A 95 18.17 10.43 -11.33
N ASN A 96 17.17 10.33 -12.16
CA ASN A 96 17.00 11.26 -13.30
C ASN A 96 16.68 12.69 -12.87
N LEU A 97 16.41 12.92 -11.59
CA LEU A 97 16.20 14.27 -11.05
C LEU A 97 17.50 14.97 -10.67
N LEU A 98 18.62 14.25 -10.64
CA LEU A 98 19.92 14.81 -10.26
C LEU A 98 20.58 15.62 -11.35
#